data_d24beaae145db237172462e28e575a68
#
_entry.id   d24beaae145db237172462e28e575a68
#
_cell.length_a   1.000
_cell.length_b   1.000
_cell.length_c   1.000
_cell.angle_alpha   90.00
_cell.angle_beta   90.00
_cell.angle_gamma   90.00
#
_symmetry.space_group_name_H-M   'P 1'
#
loop_
_entity.id
_entity.type
_entity.pdbx_description
1 polymer ?
#
loop_
_entity_poly.entity_id
_entity_poly.type
_entity_poly.pdbx_seq_one_letter_code
_entity_poly.pdbx_strand_id
1 'polypeptide(L)'
;MSGWVILAALIAFGLAAFWLLGLRGAMFKLAAAALLVGASGYALQGRPGLAGSIHSAAAVNEVIPMTAARQAFFGDFSGSEHWLLMSESMARRGNTADAAGILRSAVREHPGDIELWIGLGNALVDHAGVITPAAEFAYERAAKLAPGHPAPPFFLGVALARSGDRAGAIKLWDQMLADAPADASWRPLVEDAIAALSPRPI
;
A
#
# COMPACT_ATOMS: atom_id res chain seq x y z
N MET A 1 -17.99 1.37 -11.93
CA MET A 1 -18.86 2.58 -11.87
C MET A 1 -18.06 3.64 -11.12
N SER A 2 -17.98 4.88 -11.60
CA SER A 2 -17.22 5.94 -10.92
C SER A 2 -17.88 6.28 -9.59
N GLY A 3 -17.10 6.53 -8.53
CA GLY A 3 -17.63 6.89 -7.20
C GLY A 3 -18.56 8.11 -7.22
N TRP A 4 -18.41 8.98 -8.21
CA TRP A 4 -19.33 10.12 -8.47
C TRP A 4 -20.75 9.70 -8.81
N VAL A 5 -20.91 8.61 -9.58
CA VAL A 5 -22.25 8.07 -9.94
C VAL A 5 -22.94 7.49 -8.71
N ILE A 6 -22.20 6.79 -7.86
CA ILE A 6 -22.72 6.23 -6.61
C ILE A 6 -23.12 7.36 -5.65
N LEU A 7 -22.28 8.39 -5.50
CA LEU A 7 -22.59 9.56 -4.67
C LEU A 7 -23.85 10.26 -5.15
N ALA A 8 -23.97 10.53 -6.46
CA ALA A 8 -25.15 11.15 -7.03
C ALA A 8 -26.43 10.31 -6.80
N ALA A 9 -26.33 8.99 -6.97
CA ALA A 9 -27.44 8.07 -6.72
C ALA A 9 -27.87 8.07 -5.24
N LEU A 10 -26.94 8.10 -4.30
CA LEU A 10 -27.23 8.17 -2.86
C LEU A 10 -27.89 9.50 -2.47
N ILE A 11 -27.46 10.64 -3.05
CA ILE A 11 -28.09 11.95 -2.83
C ILE A 11 -29.53 11.93 -3.36
N ALA A 12 -29.74 11.45 -4.59
CA ALA A 12 -31.05 11.35 -5.20
C ALA A 12 -32.00 10.44 -4.39
N PHE A 13 -31.50 9.31 -3.94
CA PHE A 13 -32.24 8.38 -3.09
C PHE A 13 -32.63 9.02 -1.75
N GLY A 14 -31.69 9.71 -1.08
CA GLY A 14 -31.96 10.42 0.18
C GLY A 14 -33.02 11.50 0.04
N LEU A 15 -32.95 12.30 -1.03
CA LEU A 15 -33.97 13.34 -1.31
C LEU A 15 -35.34 12.74 -1.59
N ALA A 16 -35.38 11.64 -2.35
CA ALA A 16 -36.66 10.93 -2.62
C ALA A 16 -37.25 10.34 -1.34
N ALA A 17 -36.41 9.74 -0.46
CA ALA A 17 -36.85 9.22 0.83
C ALA A 17 -37.42 10.31 1.73
N PHE A 18 -36.80 11.49 1.81
CA PHE A 18 -37.32 12.62 2.58
C PHE A 18 -38.68 13.10 2.04
N TRP A 19 -38.85 13.12 0.73
CA TRP A 19 -40.12 13.48 0.10
C TRP A 19 -41.22 12.46 0.41
N LEU A 20 -40.92 11.16 0.35
CA LEU A 20 -41.85 10.06 0.68
C LEU A 20 -42.22 10.03 2.17
N LEU A 21 -41.29 10.39 3.07
CA LEU A 21 -41.57 10.51 4.51
C LEU A 21 -42.37 11.76 4.87
N GLY A 22 -42.80 12.54 3.87
CA GLY A 22 -43.68 13.70 4.05
C GLY A 22 -42.96 14.94 4.58
N LEU A 23 -41.62 15.00 4.59
CA LEU A 23 -40.90 16.22 4.90
C LEU A 23 -41.17 17.26 3.81
N ARG A 24 -41.81 18.37 4.17
CA ARG A 24 -42.15 19.46 3.25
C ARG A 24 -41.75 20.82 3.82
N GLY A 25 -41.65 21.82 2.94
CA GLY A 25 -41.35 23.19 3.35
C GLY A 25 -39.96 23.36 3.96
N ALA A 26 -39.86 24.02 5.08
CA ALA A 26 -38.57 24.35 5.73
C ALA A 26 -37.75 23.12 6.17
N MET A 27 -38.46 22.08 6.66
CA MET A 27 -37.81 20.84 7.12
C MET A 27 -37.12 20.07 5.97
N PHE A 28 -37.77 20.01 4.80
CA PHE A 28 -37.17 19.42 3.61
C PHE A 28 -35.91 20.19 3.17
N LYS A 29 -35.97 21.52 3.17
CA LYS A 29 -34.81 22.37 2.81
C LYS A 29 -33.65 22.18 3.76
N LEU A 30 -33.86 22.07 5.07
CA LEU A 30 -32.83 21.82 6.08
C LEU A 30 -32.23 20.43 5.91
N ALA A 31 -33.03 19.39 5.72
CA ALA A 31 -32.56 18.04 5.50
C ALA A 31 -31.74 17.91 4.20
N ALA A 32 -32.22 18.56 3.11
CA ALA A 32 -31.48 18.58 1.86
C ALA A 32 -30.15 19.34 1.97
N ALA A 33 -30.11 20.47 2.68
CA ALA A 33 -28.89 21.20 2.93
C ALA A 33 -27.86 20.37 3.74
N ALA A 34 -28.30 19.68 4.81
CA ALA A 34 -27.45 18.81 5.60
C ALA A 34 -26.89 17.65 4.76
N LEU A 35 -27.68 17.06 3.89
CA LEU A 35 -27.26 15.99 3.00
C LEU A 35 -26.22 16.47 1.97
N LEU A 36 -26.39 17.68 1.43
CA LEU A 36 -25.41 18.29 0.51
C LEU A 36 -24.11 18.68 1.21
N VAL A 37 -24.15 19.19 2.45
CA VAL A 37 -22.97 19.46 3.25
C VAL A 37 -22.21 18.16 3.55
N GLY A 38 -22.90 17.09 3.93
CA GLY A 38 -22.28 15.76 4.12
C GLY A 38 -21.65 15.22 2.84
N ALA A 39 -22.34 15.37 1.70
CA ALA A 39 -21.83 14.96 0.40
C ALA A 39 -20.60 15.78 -0.04
N SER A 40 -20.56 17.08 0.25
CA SER A 40 -19.40 17.93 -0.05
C SER A 40 -18.20 17.56 0.83
N GLY A 41 -18.41 17.23 2.12
CA GLY A 41 -17.37 16.70 3.00
C GLY A 41 -16.78 15.39 2.46
N TYR A 42 -17.63 14.47 2.01
CA TYR A 42 -17.17 13.23 1.37
C TYR A 42 -16.42 13.48 0.05
N ALA A 43 -16.87 14.45 -0.78
CA ALA A 43 -16.19 14.79 -2.02
C ALA A 43 -14.79 15.39 -1.80
N LEU A 44 -14.60 16.14 -0.70
CA LEU A 44 -13.33 16.78 -0.34
C LEU A 44 -12.36 15.80 0.36
N GLN A 45 -12.87 14.94 1.25
CA GLN A 45 -12.07 13.97 2.01
C GLN A 45 -12.00 12.60 1.34
N GLY A 46 -13.06 12.19 0.66
CA GLY A 46 -13.11 10.99 -0.17
C GLY A 46 -12.37 11.22 -1.48
N ARG A 47 -11.75 10.18 -2.02
CA ARG A 47 -11.14 10.22 -3.37
C ARG A 47 -12.05 9.46 -4.35
N PRO A 48 -13.24 10.00 -4.71
CA PRO A 48 -14.24 9.28 -5.53
C PRO A 48 -13.77 8.98 -6.96
N GLY A 49 -12.64 9.56 -7.39
CA GLY A 49 -12.00 9.28 -8.68
C GLY A 49 -10.96 8.17 -8.67
N LEU A 50 -10.59 7.64 -7.48
CA LEU A 50 -9.67 6.51 -7.43
C LEU A 50 -10.45 5.21 -7.75
N ALA A 51 -10.10 4.60 -8.88
CA ALA A 51 -10.52 3.23 -9.16
C ALA A 51 -9.92 2.32 -8.08
N GLY A 52 -10.78 1.65 -7.31
CA GLY A 52 -10.32 0.69 -6.30
C GLY A 52 -9.66 -0.50 -6.99
N SER A 53 -8.34 -0.55 -6.98
CA SER A 53 -7.57 -1.69 -7.46
C SER A 53 -7.17 -2.60 -6.29
N ILE A 54 -8.16 -3.17 -5.61
CA ILE A 54 -7.96 -4.10 -4.49
C ILE A 54 -7.30 -5.42 -4.96
N HIS A 55 -7.40 -5.75 -6.24
CA HIS A 55 -6.98 -7.05 -6.77
C HIS A 55 -5.48 -7.19 -7.08
N SER A 56 -4.75 -6.10 -7.36
CA SER A 56 -3.31 -6.18 -7.68
C SER A 56 -2.43 -6.49 -6.48
N ALA A 57 -2.68 -5.85 -5.35
CA ALA A 57 -1.86 -6.01 -4.15
C ALA A 57 -1.99 -7.41 -3.55
N ALA A 58 -3.19 -7.98 -3.52
CA ALA A 58 -3.44 -9.34 -3.00
C ALA A 58 -2.72 -10.40 -3.84
N ALA A 59 -2.80 -10.30 -5.18
CA ALA A 59 -2.16 -11.24 -6.09
C ALA A 59 -0.62 -11.23 -5.97
N VAL A 60 0.00 -10.06 -5.82
CA VAL A 60 1.46 -9.96 -5.66
C VAL A 60 1.91 -10.48 -4.29
N ASN A 61 1.15 -10.23 -3.23
CA ASN A 61 1.45 -10.76 -1.89
C ASN A 61 1.35 -12.29 -1.80
N GLU A 62 0.48 -12.91 -2.60
CA GLU A 62 0.38 -14.37 -2.71
C GLU A 62 1.59 -14.96 -3.44
N VAL A 63 2.14 -14.22 -4.41
CA VAL A 63 3.27 -14.66 -5.24
C VAL A 63 4.62 -14.42 -4.57
N ILE A 64 4.78 -13.33 -3.79
CA ILE A 64 6.03 -12.97 -3.11
C ILE A 64 5.80 -12.95 -1.60
N PRO A 65 6.14 -14.03 -0.87
CA PRO A 65 5.97 -14.10 0.57
C PRO A 65 6.89 -13.10 1.29
N MET A 66 6.32 -12.04 1.87
CA MET A 66 7.09 -10.94 2.49
C MET A 66 7.96 -11.39 3.66
N THR A 67 7.49 -12.34 4.47
CA THR A 67 8.26 -12.89 5.59
C THR A 67 9.50 -13.63 5.09
N ALA A 68 9.34 -14.52 4.08
CA ALA A 68 10.46 -15.23 3.49
C ALA A 68 11.46 -14.27 2.82
N ALA A 69 10.98 -13.23 2.16
CA ALA A 69 11.83 -12.19 1.59
C ALA A 69 12.63 -11.45 2.68
N ARG A 70 12.02 -11.09 3.80
CA ARG A 70 12.75 -10.46 4.91
C ARG A 70 13.82 -11.39 5.45
N GLN A 71 13.49 -12.64 5.72
CA GLN A 71 14.47 -13.64 6.22
C GLN A 71 15.64 -13.84 5.26
N ALA A 72 15.42 -13.81 3.96
CA ALA A 72 16.48 -13.94 2.97
C ALA A 72 17.48 -12.78 3.00
N PHE A 73 17.05 -11.58 3.38
CA PHE A 73 17.90 -10.38 3.42
C PHE A 73 18.45 -10.05 4.81
N PHE A 74 17.72 -10.36 5.89
CA PHE A 74 18.05 -9.94 7.26
C PHE A 74 18.28 -11.11 8.23
N GLY A 75 18.01 -12.34 7.78
CA GLY A 75 18.07 -13.53 8.64
C GLY A 75 16.80 -13.75 9.46
N ASP A 76 16.86 -14.77 10.33
CA ASP A 76 15.67 -15.24 11.08
C ASP A 76 15.37 -14.40 12.33
N PHE A 77 16.32 -13.61 12.81
CA PHE A 77 16.19 -12.85 14.06
C PHE A 77 16.63 -11.41 13.86
N SER A 78 15.68 -10.48 13.85
CA SER A 78 15.95 -9.05 13.87
C SER A 78 15.37 -8.41 15.13
N GLY A 79 16.04 -7.38 15.64
CA GLY A 79 15.52 -6.57 16.76
C GLY A 79 14.22 -5.85 16.46
N SER A 80 13.89 -5.72 15.18
CA SER A 80 12.73 -4.99 14.66
C SER A 80 11.51 -5.86 14.45
N GLU A 81 11.67 -7.20 14.54
CA GLU A 81 10.63 -8.16 14.16
C GLU A 81 9.31 -7.95 14.91
N HIS A 82 9.35 -7.61 16.19
CA HIS A 82 8.13 -7.38 16.98
C HIS A 82 7.27 -6.22 16.44
N TRP A 83 7.92 -5.12 15.95
CA TRP A 83 7.22 -4.00 15.33
C TRP A 83 6.58 -4.40 14.00
N LEU A 84 7.31 -5.18 13.21
CA LEU A 84 6.85 -5.68 11.91
C LEU A 84 5.68 -6.64 12.06
N LEU A 85 5.77 -7.62 12.98
CA LEU A 85 4.69 -8.55 13.26
C LEU A 85 3.44 -7.86 13.81
N MET A 86 3.60 -6.85 14.67
CA MET A 86 2.48 -6.06 15.18
C MET A 86 1.80 -5.29 14.05
N SER A 87 2.57 -4.63 13.19
CA SER A 87 2.07 -3.93 12.01
C SER A 87 1.34 -4.87 11.05
N GLU A 88 1.93 -6.01 10.72
CA GLU A 88 1.31 -7.03 9.87
C GLU A 88 0.01 -7.59 10.45
N SER A 89 -0.02 -7.79 11.79
CA SER A 89 -1.24 -8.21 12.48
C SER A 89 -2.37 -7.20 12.31
N MET A 90 -2.08 -5.89 12.40
CA MET A 90 -3.06 -4.84 12.17
C MET A 90 -3.50 -4.79 10.70
N ALA A 91 -2.55 -4.87 9.75
CA ALA A 91 -2.85 -4.89 8.33
C ALA A 91 -3.76 -6.06 7.93
N ARG A 92 -3.50 -7.28 8.45
CA ARG A 92 -4.35 -8.46 8.22
C ARG A 92 -5.78 -8.30 8.73
N ARG A 93 -6.02 -7.47 9.75
CA ARG A 93 -7.35 -7.13 10.27
C ARG A 93 -8.03 -5.99 9.47
N GLY A 94 -7.39 -5.48 8.42
CA GLY A 94 -7.87 -4.33 7.65
C GLY A 94 -7.49 -2.96 8.23
N ASN A 95 -6.81 -2.92 9.39
CA ASN A 95 -6.39 -1.68 10.04
C ASN A 95 -5.04 -1.18 9.50
N THR A 96 -4.98 -0.92 8.21
CA THR A 96 -3.74 -0.54 7.50
C THR A 96 -3.20 0.83 7.94
N ALA A 97 -4.07 1.75 8.37
CA ALA A 97 -3.65 3.04 8.91
C ALA A 97 -2.88 2.89 10.23
N ASP A 98 -3.38 2.01 11.13
CA ASP A 98 -2.73 1.72 12.40
C ASP A 98 -1.41 0.96 12.18
N ALA A 99 -1.38 0.04 11.22
CA ALA A 99 -0.17 -0.65 10.80
C ALA A 99 0.95 0.33 10.41
N ALA A 100 0.65 1.29 9.54
CA ALA A 100 1.59 2.35 9.16
C ALA A 100 1.93 3.26 10.35
N GLY A 101 0.98 3.52 11.26
CA GLY A 101 1.16 4.30 12.48
C GLY A 101 2.19 3.68 13.43
N ILE A 102 2.12 2.36 13.64
CA ILE A 102 3.07 1.59 14.46
C ILE A 102 4.50 1.75 13.91
N LEU A 103 4.69 1.50 12.61
CA LEU A 103 6.03 1.58 12.00
C LEU A 103 6.56 3.01 11.92
N ARG A 104 5.67 4.01 11.74
CA ARG A 104 6.06 5.42 11.85
C ARG A 104 6.57 5.77 13.26
N SER A 105 6.04 5.17 14.31
CA SER A 105 6.57 5.34 15.67
C SER A 105 7.90 4.61 15.84
N ALA A 106 7.99 3.37 15.34
CA ALA A 106 9.21 2.56 15.42
C ALA A 106 10.42 3.23 14.73
N VAL A 107 10.25 3.81 13.53
CA VAL A 107 11.35 4.51 12.84
C VAL A 107 11.77 5.80 13.53
N ARG A 108 10.92 6.41 14.37
CA ARG A 108 11.32 7.56 15.20
C ARG A 108 12.16 7.15 16.40
N GLU A 109 11.88 5.98 16.97
CA GLU A 109 12.63 5.41 18.08
C GLU A 109 13.95 4.80 17.59
N HIS A 110 13.95 4.19 16.42
CA HIS A 110 15.09 3.50 15.79
C HIS A 110 15.37 4.03 14.37
N PRO A 111 15.81 5.30 14.21
CA PRO A 111 15.93 5.94 12.89
C PRO A 111 17.03 5.36 11.99
N GLY A 112 17.94 4.57 12.55
CA GLY A 112 19.02 3.87 11.82
C GLY A 112 18.65 2.47 11.33
N ASP A 113 17.47 1.97 11.65
CA ASP A 113 17.05 0.61 11.34
C ASP A 113 16.43 0.55 9.94
N ILE A 114 17.14 -0.11 9.01
CA ILE A 114 16.72 -0.22 7.60
C ILE A 114 15.47 -1.09 7.42
N GLU A 115 15.31 -2.10 8.27
CA GLU A 115 14.20 -3.04 8.19
C GLU A 115 12.88 -2.35 8.57
N LEU A 116 12.90 -1.48 9.58
CA LEU A 116 11.76 -0.67 9.96
C LEU A 116 11.37 0.34 8.88
N TRP A 117 12.35 0.95 8.20
CA TRP A 117 12.07 1.87 7.10
C TRP A 117 11.44 1.15 5.90
N ILE A 118 11.93 -0.05 5.56
CA ILE A 118 11.33 -0.91 4.53
C ILE A 118 9.90 -1.30 4.95
N GLY A 119 9.72 -1.74 6.20
CA GLY A 119 8.40 -2.07 6.75
C GLY A 119 7.42 -0.90 6.65
N LEU A 120 7.87 0.32 6.98
CA LEU A 120 7.05 1.54 6.86
C LEU A 120 6.65 1.78 5.39
N GLY A 121 7.58 1.64 4.45
CA GLY A 121 7.29 1.72 3.02
C GLY A 121 6.19 0.74 2.60
N ASN A 122 6.33 -0.53 3.00
CA ASN A 122 5.35 -1.57 2.73
C ASN A 122 3.97 -1.24 3.32
N ALA A 123 3.91 -0.83 4.60
CA ALA A 123 2.65 -0.50 5.27
C ALA A 123 1.94 0.72 4.65
N LEU A 124 2.71 1.71 4.16
CA LEU A 124 2.16 2.86 3.45
C LEU A 124 1.57 2.47 2.09
N VAL A 125 2.23 1.55 1.37
CA VAL A 125 1.69 0.98 0.12
C VAL A 125 0.44 0.14 0.41
N ASP A 126 0.43 -0.66 1.47
CA ASP A 126 -0.76 -1.42 1.90
C ASP A 126 -1.95 -0.52 2.20
N HIS A 127 -1.69 0.61 2.86
CA HIS A 127 -2.73 1.56 3.22
C HIS A 127 -3.27 2.32 2.01
N ALA A 128 -2.40 2.75 1.10
CA ALA A 128 -2.78 3.55 -0.05
C ALA A 128 -3.24 2.71 -1.28
N GLY A 129 -2.87 1.43 -1.32
CA GLY A 129 -3.06 0.55 -2.49
C GLY A 129 -2.10 0.83 -3.65
N VAL A 130 -1.27 1.86 -3.53
CA VAL A 130 -0.28 2.28 -4.54
C VAL A 130 0.95 2.86 -3.84
N ILE A 131 2.08 2.91 -4.56
CA ILE A 131 3.25 3.63 -4.07
C ILE A 131 2.94 5.13 -3.94
N THR A 132 3.34 5.71 -2.83
CA THR A 132 3.13 7.14 -2.52
C THR A 132 4.47 7.81 -2.28
N PRO A 133 4.58 9.14 -2.37
CA PRO A 133 5.82 9.86 -2.05
C PRO A 133 6.35 9.56 -0.65
N ALA A 134 5.46 9.28 0.31
CA ALA A 134 5.86 8.89 1.66
C ALA A 134 6.44 7.47 1.70
N ALA A 135 5.91 6.53 0.90
CA ALA A 135 6.47 5.18 0.76
C ALA A 135 7.83 5.23 0.05
N GLU A 136 7.94 5.99 -1.04
CA GLU A 136 9.21 6.21 -1.74
C GLU A 136 10.28 6.76 -0.81
N PHE A 137 9.94 7.80 -0.03
CA PHE A 137 10.85 8.36 0.97
C PHE A 137 11.34 7.30 1.97
N ALA A 138 10.46 6.40 2.42
CA ALA A 138 10.84 5.34 3.35
C ALA A 138 11.85 4.36 2.73
N TYR A 139 11.64 3.91 1.49
CA TYR A 139 12.59 3.05 0.78
C TYR A 139 13.92 3.76 0.48
N GLU A 140 13.87 5.03 0.05
CA GLU A 140 15.08 5.83 -0.14
C GLU A 140 15.86 6.00 1.16
N ARG A 141 15.16 6.20 2.27
CA ARG A 141 15.82 6.32 3.58
C ARG A 141 16.52 5.01 3.96
N ALA A 142 15.87 3.87 3.75
CA ALA A 142 16.49 2.56 3.94
C ALA A 142 17.75 2.39 3.07
N ALA A 143 17.67 2.75 1.79
CA ALA A 143 18.80 2.67 0.87
C ALA A 143 19.97 3.58 1.27
N LYS A 144 19.69 4.78 1.78
CA LYS A 144 20.71 5.73 2.30
C LYS A 144 21.36 5.24 3.58
N LEU A 145 20.65 4.49 4.44
CA LEU A 145 21.18 3.94 5.67
C LEU A 145 22.09 2.74 5.43
N ALA A 146 21.84 1.97 4.40
CA ALA A 146 22.67 0.82 4.02
C ALA A 146 22.96 0.84 2.50
N PRO A 147 23.91 1.66 2.04
CA PRO A 147 24.29 1.72 0.64
C PRO A 147 24.77 0.37 0.13
N GLY A 148 24.22 -0.08 -0.99
CA GLY A 148 24.55 -1.38 -1.59
C GLY A 148 23.83 -2.59 -0.97
N HIS A 149 23.03 -2.40 0.08
CA HIS A 149 22.22 -3.48 0.63
C HIS A 149 21.07 -3.84 -0.35
N PRO A 150 20.86 -5.14 -0.68
CA PRO A 150 19.90 -5.54 -1.71
C PRO A 150 18.43 -5.41 -1.30
N ALA A 151 18.12 -5.35 -0.01
CA ALA A 151 16.73 -5.33 0.47
C ALA A 151 15.95 -4.07 0.04
N PRO A 152 16.44 -2.83 0.19
CA PRO A 152 15.66 -1.65 -0.19
C PRO A 152 15.20 -1.65 -1.66
N PRO A 153 16.05 -1.89 -2.67
CA PRO A 153 15.60 -1.96 -4.05
C PRO A 153 14.69 -3.17 -4.32
N PHE A 154 14.89 -4.31 -3.65
CA PHE A 154 13.99 -5.44 -3.79
C PHE A 154 12.57 -5.10 -3.35
N PHE A 155 12.40 -4.55 -2.15
CA PHE A 155 11.08 -4.20 -1.62
C PHE A 155 10.43 -3.02 -2.34
N LEU A 156 11.22 -2.08 -2.86
CA LEU A 156 10.71 -1.05 -3.78
C LEU A 156 10.14 -1.69 -5.06
N GLY A 157 10.82 -2.68 -5.64
CA GLY A 157 10.29 -3.45 -6.78
C GLY A 157 8.98 -4.15 -6.47
N VAL A 158 8.85 -4.76 -5.27
CA VAL A 158 7.59 -5.35 -4.81
C VAL A 158 6.49 -4.28 -4.71
N ALA A 159 6.80 -3.11 -4.19
CA ALA A 159 5.86 -1.99 -4.09
C ALA A 159 5.41 -1.49 -5.47
N LEU A 160 6.31 -1.37 -6.44
CA LEU A 160 5.99 -1.03 -7.83
C LEU A 160 5.06 -2.07 -8.46
N ALA A 161 5.38 -3.36 -8.32
CA ALA A 161 4.55 -4.46 -8.84
C ALA A 161 3.14 -4.44 -8.24
N ARG A 162 3.01 -4.22 -6.92
CA ARG A 162 1.74 -4.10 -6.22
C ARG A 162 0.94 -2.87 -6.65
N SER A 163 1.62 -1.82 -7.03
CA SER A 163 1.04 -0.58 -7.57
C SER A 163 0.65 -0.69 -9.05
N GLY A 164 0.93 -1.84 -9.69
CA GLY A 164 0.61 -2.09 -11.10
C GLY A 164 1.75 -1.81 -12.07
N ASP A 165 2.87 -1.23 -11.62
CA ASP A 165 4.06 -1.01 -12.44
C ASP A 165 4.98 -2.24 -12.45
N ARG A 166 4.51 -3.29 -13.14
CA ARG A 166 5.28 -4.53 -13.32
C ARG A 166 6.57 -4.31 -14.10
N ALA A 167 6.53 -3.43 -15.11
CA ALA A 167 7.69 -3.17 -15.94
C ALA A 167 8.80 -2.46 -15.15
N GLY A 168 8.44 -1.48 -14.32
CA GLY A 168 9.36 -0.81 -13.41
C GLY A 168 9.96 -1.78 -12.38
N ALA A 169 9.16 -2.68 -11.82
CA ALA A 169 9.62 -3.70 -10.88
C ALA A 169 10.66 -4.64 -11.53
N ILE A 170 10.35 -5.21 -12.68
CA ILE A 170 11.24 -6.11 -13.42
C ILE A 170 12.55 -5.38 -13.78
N LYS A 171 12.46 -4.18 -14.33
CA LYS A 171 13.65 -3.38 -14.68
C LYS A 171 14.56 -3.14 -13.46
N LEU A 172 13.99 -2.83 -12.30
CA LEU A 172 14.74 -2.61 -11.07
C LEU A 172 15.45 -3.89 -10.61
N TRP A 173 14.75 -5.01 -10.64
CA TRP A 173 15.30 -6.31 -10.26
C TRP A 173 16.34 -6.84 -11.25
N ASP A 174 16.18 -6.61 -12.55
CA ASP A 174 17.22 -6.93 -13.54
C ASP A 174 18.52 -6.16 -13.28
N GLN A 175 18.42 -4.87 -12.90
CA GLN A 175 19.57 -4.07 -12.50
C GLN A 175 20.22 -4.65 -11.24
N MET A 176 19.44 -5.03 -10.22
CA MET A 176 19.97 -5.70 -9.03
C MET A 176 20.73 -6.97 -9.37
N LEU A 177 20.21 -7.80 -10.28
CA LEU A 177 20.87 -9.05 -10.70
C LEU A 177 22.14 -8.81 -11.52
N ALA A 178 22.17 -7.73 -12.31
CA ALA A 178 23.36 -7.35 -13.08
C ALA A 178 24.54 -6.92 -12.20
N ASP A 179 24.25 -6.22 -11.10
CA ASP A 179 25.24 -5.71 -10.15
C ASP A 179 25.60 -6.73 -9.04
N ALA A 180 24.85 -7.84 -8.97
CA ALA A 180 24.97 -8.82 -7.89
C ALA A 180 26.16 -9.77 -8.08
N PRO A 181 26.86 -10.16 -6.98
CA PRO A 181 27.76 -11.30 -7.01
C PRO A 181 27.05 -12.58 -7.48
N ALA A 182 27.74 -13.42 -8.24
CA ALA A 182 27.16 -14.64 -8.80
C ALA A 182 26.67 -15.63 -7.72
N ASP A 183 27.28 -15.60 -6.55
CA ASP A 183 27.02 -16.45 -5.40
C ASP A 183 26.11 -15.79 -4.33
N ALA A 184 25.50 -14.66 -4.63
CA ALA A 184 24.61 -13.96 -3.70
C ALA A 184 23.39 -14.82 -3.37
N SER A 185 23.19 -15.14 -2.08
CA SER A 185 22.12 -16.05 -1.60
C SER A 185 20.70 -15.58 -1.93
N TRP A 186 20.50 -14.28 -2.15
CA TRP A 186 19.20 -13.68 -2.46
C TRP A 186 18.87 -13.68 -3.97
N ARG A 187 19.81 -14.04 -4.87
CA ARG A 187 19.56 -14.07 -6.33
C ARG A 187 18.35 -14.91 -6.72
N PRO A 188 18.18 -16.15 -6.22
CA PRO A 188 17.01 -16.96 -6.58
C PRO A 188 15.68 -16.29 -6.25
N LEU A 189 15.61 -15.59 -5.10
CA LEU A 189 14.41 -14.86 -4.69
C LEU A 189 14.03 -13.77 -5.71
N VAL A 190 15.02 -13.03 -6.23
CA VAL A 190 14.78 -11.95 -7.21
C VAL A 190 14.40 -12.56 -8.56
N GLU A 191 15.06 -13.63 -8.99
CA GLU A 191 14.75 -14.36 -10.24
C GLU A 191 13.32 -14.93 -10.21
N ASP A 192 12.91 -15.52 -9.09
CA ASP A 192 11.54 -16.00 -8.88
C ASP A 192 10.51 -14.86 -8.91
N ALA A 193 10.83 -13.72 -8.32
CA ALA A 193 9.97 -12.55 -8.35
C ALA A 193 9.77 -12.01 -9.78
N ILE A 194 10.82 -11.96 -10.60
CA ILE A 194 10.76 -11.60 -12.02
C ILE A 194 9.91 -12.62 -12.79
N ALA A 195 10.17 -13.92 -12.59
CA ALA A 195 9.44 -14.99 -13.26
C ALA A 195 7.93 -14.95 -12.94
N ALA A 196 7.58 -14.62 -11.70
CA ALA A 196 6.20 -14.49 -11.25
C ALA A 196 5.43 -13.34 -11.91
N LEU A 197 6.13 -12.26 -12.27
CA LEU A 197 5.54 -11.10 -12.95
C LEU A 197 5.59 -11.21 -14.49
N SER A 198 6.43 -12.09 -15.02
CA SER A 198 6.56 -12.30 -16.47
C SER A 198 5.31 -12.99 -17.03
N PRO A 199 4.85 -12.64 -18.25
CA PRO A 199 3.77 -13.34 -18.89
C PRO A 199 4.14 -14.83 -19.04
N ARG A 200 3.28 -15.73 -18.57
CA ARG A 200 3.48 -17.16 -18.86
C ARG A 200 3.40 -17.38 -20.37
N PRO A 201 4.38 -18.04 -20.99
CA PRO A 201 4.24 -18.46 -22.37
C PRO A 201 3.00 -19.35 -22.50
N ILE A 202 2.15 -19.02 -23.47
CA ILE A 202 0.92 -19.77 -23.83
C ILE A 202 1.34 -21.06 -24.51
#